data_e38200f617be92915e1165e1d845e490
#
_entry.id   e38200f617be92915e1165e1d845e490
#
_cell.length_a   1.000
_cell.length_b   1.000
_cell.length_c   1.000
_cell.angle_alpha   90.00
_cell.angle_beta   90.00
_cell.angle_gamma   90.00
#
_symmetry.space_group_name_H-M   'P 1'
#
loop_
_entity.id
_entity.type
_entity.pdbx_description
1 polymer ?
#
loop_
_entity_poly.entity_id
_entity_poly.type
_entity_poly.pdbx_seq_one_letter_code
_entity_poly.pdbx_strand_id
1 'polypeptide(L)'
;MTKKETTHGSDFAERLWAESWTYIKTVVDTVREPFLILDKSLCVMAANESFYRTFQVEQQDTEGKLVYKLGNGQWDIPALRKLLEDILPHNTFFKGFEVTHDFPFIGRKVMILNARRIYRDDTGSLLFPPIILLAMEDVTEMMGVAEMLARHTKQFEIQMAERTEKLEINIKELEAQLHRLKRKE
;
A
#
# COMPACT_ATOMS: atom_id res chain seq x y z
N MET A 1 -11.78 -54.05 7.10
CA MET A 1 -11.56 -53.54 5.72
C MET A 1 -12.01 -52.07 5.66
N THR A 2 -11.21 -51.13 6.13
CA THR A 2 -11.57 -49.69 6.05
C THR A 2 -10.32 -48.81 6.23
N LYS A 3 -9.35 -48.93 5.28
CA LYS A 3 -8.14 -48.11 5.31
C LYS A 3 -7.71 -47.60 3.89
N LYS A 4 -8.53 -47.84 2.88
CA LYS A 4 -8.18 -47.52 1.46
C LYS A 4 -8.94 -46.33 0.86
N GLU A 5 -10.01 -45.83 1.47
CA GLU A 5 -10.81 -44.76 0.91
C GLU A 5 -10.34 -43.35 1.31
N THR A 6 -9.60 -43.22 2.39
CA THR A 6 -9.08 -41.92 2.86
C THR A 6 -7.88 -41.39 2.06
N THR A 7 -7.13 -42.28 1.42
CA THR A 7 -5.92 -41.86 0.63
C THR A 7 -6.27 -41.24 -0.75
N HIS A 8 -7.34 -41.70 -1.40
CA HIS A 8 -7.75 -41.17 -2.69
C HIS A 8 -8.32 -39.73 -2.63
N GLY A 9 -9.01 -39.41 -1.54
CA GLY A 9 -9.55 -38.05 -1.34
C GLY A 9 -8.46 -37.00 -1.07
N SER A 10 -7.40 -37.37 -0.34
CA SER A 10 -6.29 -36.46 -0.05
C SER A 10 -5.43 -36.21 -1.30
N ASP A 11 -5.14 -37.25 -2.09
CA ASP A 11 -4.41 -37.14 -3.35
C ASP A 11 -5.12 -36.24 -4.37
N PHE A 12 -6.44 -36.34 -4.45
CA PHE A 12 -7.24 -35.50 -5.34
C PHE A 12 -7.22 -34.05 -4.89
N ALA A 13 -7.40 -33.80 -3.59
CA ALA A 13 -7.37 -32.47 -2.99
C ALA A 13 -5.99 -31.81 -3.18
N GLU A 14 -4.91 -32.55 -3.00
CA GLU A 14 -3.55 -32.05 -3.18
C GLU A 14 -3.26 -31.68 -4.64
N ARG A 15 -3.69 -32.50 -5.61
CA ARG A 15 -3.55 -32.19 -7.04
C ARG A 15 -4.35 -30.96 -7.43
N LEU A 16 -5.60 -30.87 -7.00
CA LEU A 16 -6.46 -29.73 -7.29
C LEU A 16 -5.89 -28.45 -6.66
N TRP A 17 -5.31 -28.53 -5.47
CA TRP A 17 -4.61 -27.42 -4.84
C TRP A 17 -3.38 -27.02 -5.65
N ALA A 18 -2.55 -27.96 -6.08
CA ALA A 18 -1.34 -27.67 -6.84
C ALA A 18 -1.65 -26.99 -8.20
N GLU A 19 -2.68 -27.46 -8.91
CA GLU A 19 -3.15 -26.82 -10.15
C GLU A 19 -3.70 -25.42 -9.89
N SER A 20 -4.56 -25.27 -8.89
CA SER A 20 -5.14 -23.96 -8.50
C SER A 20 -4.06 -22.99 -8.04
N TRP A 21 -3.04 -23.48 -7.32
CA TRP A 21 -1.91 -22.69 -6.86
C TRP A 21 -1.09 -22.12 -8.02
N THR A 22 -0.85 -22.93 -9.05
CA THR A 22 -0.18 -22.48 -10.28
C THR A 22 -0.96 -21.35 -10.97
N TYR A 23 -2.28 -21.48 -11.02
CA TYR A 23 -3.16 -20.42 -11.55
C TYR A 23 -3.08 -19.14 -10.72
N ILE A 24 -3.20 -19.26 -9.41
CA ILE A 24 -3.12 -18.11 -8.49
C ILE A 24 -1.79 -17.39 -8.66
N LYS A 25 -0.68 -18.14 -8.69
CA LYS A 25 0.65 -17.56 -8.86
C LYS A 25 0.79 -16.83 -10.20
N THR A 26 0.31 -17.43 -11.28
CA THR A 26 0.33 -16.81 -12.62
C THR A 26 -0.46 -15.49 -12.64
N VAL A 27 -1.65 -15.46 -12.03
CA VAL A 27 -2.45 -14.24 -11.93
C VAL A 27 -1.74 -13.16 -11.12
N VAL A 28 -1.17 -13.55 -9.98
CA VAL A 28 -0.45 -12.62 -9.08
C VAL A 28 0.80 -12.04 -9.77
N ASP A 29 1.49 -12.81 -10.60
CA ASP A 29 2.65 -12.34 -11.36
C ASP A 29 2.28 -11.31 -12.45
N THR A 30 1.01 -11.23 -12.86
CA THR A 30 0.54 -10.17 -13.79
C THR A 30 0.22 -8.85 -13.11
N VAL A 31 0.12 -8.83 -11.78
CA VAL A 31 -0.15 -7.62 -11.00
C VAL A 31 1.10 -6.75 -10.96
N ARG A 32 0.95 -5.45 -11.25
CA ARG A 32 2.08 -4.51 -11.31
C ARG A 32 2.55 -4.06 -9.93
N GLU A 33 1.64 -3.99 -8.97
CA GLU A 33 1.95 -3.65 -7.59
C GLU A 33 2.63 -4.83 -6.90
N PRO A 34 3.58 -4.57 -5.97
CA PRO A 34 4.10 -5.58 -5.06
C PRO A 34 2.98 -6.34 -4.35
N PHE A 35 3.05 -7.66 -4.39
CA PHE A 35 1.98 -8.52 -3.89
C PHE A 35 2.54 -9.72 -3.12
N LEU A 36 1.94 -9.99 -1.96
CA LEU A 36 2.23 -11.16 -1.13
C LEU A 36 0.98 -12.01 -0.93
N ILE A 37 1.18 -13.32 -0.92
CA ILE A 37 0.20 -14.29 -0.40
C ILE A 37 0.78 -14.86 0.89
N LEU A 38 0.04 -14.69 1.98
CA LEU A 38 0.42 -15.19 3.30
C LEU A 38 -0.50 -16.33 3.70
N ASP A 39 0.02 -17.26 4.49
CA ASP A 39 -0.79 -18.27 5.18
C ASP A 39 -1.43 -17.69 6.45
N LYS A 40 -2.19 -18.52 7.16
CA LYS A 40 -2.83 -18.16 8.44
C LYS A 40 -1.84 -17.76 9.55
N SER A 41 -0.59 -18.17 9.43
CA SER A 41 0.50 -17.88 10.38
C SER A 41 1.33 -16.67 9.94
N LEU A 42 0.89 -15.94 8.91
CA LEU A 42 1.58 -14.80 8.31
C LEU A 42 2.93 -15.17 7.68
N CYS A 43 3.13 -16.44 7.32
CA CYS A 43 4.27 -16.87 6.53
C CYS A 43 3.99 -16.62 5.04
N VAL A 44 4.99 -16.13 4.31
CA VAL A 44 4.87 -15.85 2.88
C VAL A 44 4.79 -17.16 2.12
N MET A 45 3.68 -17.40 1.44
CA MET A 45 3.49 -18.54 0.54
C MET A 45 3.99 -18.25 -0.87
N ALA A 46 3.81 -17.01 -1.32
CA ALA A 46 4.35 -16.51 -2.60
C ALA A 46 4.42 -14.98 -2.59
N ALA A 47 5.31 -14.45 -3.41
CA ALA A 47 5.36 -13.05 -3.78
C ALA A 47 5.45 -12.95 -5.31
N ASN A 48 5.06 -11.81 -5.88
CA ASN A 48 5.20 -11.58 -7.31
C ASN A 48 6.55 -10.93 -7.66
N GLU A 49 6.88 -10.94 -8.95
CA GLU A 49 8.11 -10.33 -9.48
C GLU A 49 8.23 -8.84 -9.10
N SER A 50 7.11 -8.13 -9.06
CA SER A 50 7.07 -6.72 -8.64
C SER A 50 7.53 -6.54 -7.20
N PHE A 51 7.16 -7.45 -6.29
CA PHE A 51 7.62 -7.43 -4.90
C PHE A 51 9.14 -7.61 -4.82
N TYR A 52 9.68 -8.62 -5.47
CA TYR A 52 11.12 -8.90 -5.46
C TYR A 52 11.93 -7.73 -5.98
N ARG A 53 11.49 -7.13 -7.09
CA ARG A 53 12.16 -6.00 -7.72
C ARG A 53 12.06 -4.72 -6.88
N THR A 54 10.88 -4.41 -6.34
CA THR A 54 10.65 -3.17 -5.57
C THR A 54 11.44 -3.17 -4.28
N PHE A 55 11.47 -4.31 -3.57
CA PHE A 55 12.13 -4.41 -2.27
C PHE A 55 13.54 -4.98 -2.35
N GLN A 56 14.05 -5.27 -3.56
CA GLN A 56 15.40 -5.78 -3.83
C GLN A 56 15.71 -7.05 -3.01
N VAL A 57 14.76 -7.98 -2.99
CA VAL A 57 14.84 -9.25 -2.28
C VAL A 57 14.68 -10.42 -3.24
N GLU A 58 15.20 -11.60 -2.86
CA GLU A 58 15.07 -12.81 -3.67
C GLU A 58 13.95 -13.73 -3.13
N GLN A 59 13.43 -14.58 -4.01
CA GLN A 59 12.39 -15.54 -3.69
C GLN A 59 12.78 -16.44 -2.50
N GLN A 60 14.00 -17.00 -2.53
CA GLN A 60 14.54 -17.87 -1.48
C GLN A 60 14.67 -17.19 -0.11
N ASP A 61 14.78 -15.86 -0.11
CA ASP A 61 14.87 -15.05 1.11
C ASP A 61 13.53 -14.52 1.58
N THR A 62 12.47 -14.78 0.82
CA THR A 62 11.11 -14.28 1.05
C THR A 62 10.13 -15.39 1.35
N GLU A 63 10.01 -16.39 0.48
CA GLU A 63 9.02 -17.46 0.62
C GLU A 63 9.35 -18.38 1.80
N GLY A 64 8.31 -18.86 2.50
CA GLY A 64 8.41 -19.68 3.70
C GLY A 64 8.79 -18.94 4.97
N LYS A 65 9.09 -17.63 4.90
CA LYS A 65 9.44 -16.83 6.08
C LYS A 65 8.24 -16.06 6.62
N LEU A 66 8.23 -15.84 7.94
CA LEU A 66 7.26 -14.94 8.57
C LEU A 66 7.46 -13.52 8.02
N VAL A 67 6.37 -12.85 7.62
CA VAL A 67 6.41 -11.51 6.98
C VAL A 67 7.25 -10.51 7.77
N TYR A 68 7.17 -10.51 9.10
CA TYR A 68 7.92 -9.60 9.96
C TYR A 68 9.43 -9.89 10.02
N LYS A 69 9.86 -11.07 9.57
CA LYS A 69 11.29 -11.46 9.53
C LYS A 69 11.94 -11.20 8.18
N LEU A 70 11.18 -10.74 7.20
CA LEU A 70 11.72 -10.40 5.88
C LEU A 70 12.78 -9.31 5.99
N GLY A 71 13.84 -9.43 5.18
CA GLY A 71 14.91 -8.45 5.12
C GLY A 71 15.56 -8.13 6.48
N ASN A 72 15.87 -9.16 7.28
CA ASN A 72 16.43 -9.01 8.63
C ASN A 72 15.52 -8.23 9.61
N GLY A 73 14.20 -8.36 9.47
CA GLY A 73 13.22 -7.73 10.36
C GLY A 73 12.81 -6.31 9.95
N GLN A 74 13.25 -5.82 8.78
CA GLN A 74 12.82 -4.51 8.28
C GLN A 74 11.31 -4.42 8.01
N TRP A 75 10.61 -5.56 7.92
CA TRP A 75 9.17 -5.65 7.78
C TRP A 75 8.43 -5.74 9.13
N ASP A 76 9.14 -5.71 10.24
CA ASP A 76 8.53 -5.62 11.57
C ASP A 76 8.06 -4.19 11.86
N ILE A 77 7.07 -3.76 11.09
CA ILE A 77 6.51 -2.42 11.10
C ILE A 77 5.25 -2.41 11.98
N PRO A 78 5.17 -1.58 13.03
CA PRO A 78 4.01 -1.55 13.93
C PRO A 78 2.66 -1.36 13.22
N ALA A 79 2.65 -0.52 12.16
CA ALA A 79 1.45 -0.32 11.35
C ALA A 79 1.03 -1.58 10.59
N LEU A 80 2.00 -2.35 10.05
CA LEU A 80 1.73 -3.62 9.38
C LEU A 80 1.21 -4.68 10.35
N ARG A 81 1.79 -4.76 11.56
CA ARG A 81 1.26 -5.63 12.62
C ARG A 81 -0.18 -5.30 12.95
N LYS A 82 -0.47 -4.02 13.18
CA LYS A 82 -1.83 -3.55 13.44
C LYS A 82 -2.80 -3.95 12.34
N LEU A 83 -2.39 -3.84 11.07
CA LEU A 83 -3.22 -4.25 9.94
C LEU A 83 -3.50 -5.76 9.96
N LEU A 84 -2.46 -6.57 10.09
CA LEU A 84 -2.56 -8.02 9.92
C LEU A 84 -3.09 -8.75 11.18
N GLU A 85 -2.75 -8.27 12.38
CA GLU A 85 -3.08 -8.93 13.64
C GLU A 85 -4.34 -8.38 14.31
N ASP A 86 -4.61 -7.07 14.18
CA ASP A 86 -5.74 -6.43 14.87
C ASP A 86 -6.92 -6.16 13.92
N ILE A 87 -6.66 -5.57 12.75
CA ILE A 87 -7.72 -5.09 11.86
C ILE A 87 -8.27 -6.23 10.98
N LEU A 88 -7.39 -6.94 10.29
CA LEU A 88 -7.78 -7.97 9.32
C LEU A 88 -8.50 -9.17 9.93
N PRO A 89 -8.20 -9.64 11.15
CA PRO A 89 -8.96 -10.73 11.77
C PRO A 89 -10.44 -10.43 12.01
N HIS A 90 -10.78 -9.13 12.20
CA HIS A 90 -12.15 -8.67 12.41
C HIS A 90 -12.86 -8.23 11.13
N ASN A 91 -12.12 -8.11 10.04
CA ASN A 91 -12.63 -7.66 8.74
C ASN A 91 -12.13 -8.61 7.64
N THR A 92 -13.01 -8.98 6.69
CA THR A 92 -12.63 -9.85 5.58
C THR A 92 -11.69 -9.16 4.57
N PHE A 93 -11.70 -7.84 4.53
CA PHE A 93 -10.79 -7.05 3.71
C PHE A 93 -10.54 -5.67 4.31
N PHE A 94 -9.42 -5.07 3.94
CA PHE A 94 -9.07 -3.68 4.21
C PHE A 94 -8.46 -3.03 2.97
N LYS A 95 -8.76 -1.75 2.75
CA LYS A 95 -8.21 -0.95 1.65
C LYS A 95 -7.71 0.40 2.15
N GLY A 96 -6.63 0.88 1.52
CA GLY A 96 -6.13 2.23 1.75
C GLY A 96 -5.42 2.41 3.09
N PHE A 97 -4.76 1.37 3.60
CA PHE A 97 -3.99 1.49 4.84
C PHE A 97 -2.60 2.06 4.54
N GLU A 98 -2.37 3.29 4.95
CA GLU A 98 -1.09 3.96 4.72
C GLU A 98 -0.02 3.47 5.70
N VAL A 99 1.14 3.15 5.16
CA VAL A 99 2.36 2.81 5.90
C VAL A 99 3.52 3.63 5.37
N THR A 100 4.15 4.39 6.25
CA THR A 100 5.44 5.04 5.96
C THR A 100 6.54 4.32 6.71
N HIS A 101 7.60 3.92 6.01
CA HIS A 101 8.74 3.22 6.61
C HIS A 101 10.04 3.55 5.89
N ASP A 102 11.13 3.59 6.67
CA ASP A 102 12.50 3.77 6.16
C ASP A 102 13.17 2.41 6.02
N PHE A 103 13.25 1.92 4.77
CA PHE A 103 13.93 0.65 4.49
C PHE A 103 15.43 0.88 4.32
N PRO A 104 16.29 0.01 4.89
CA PRO A 104 17.75 0.21 4.88
C PRO A 104 18.38 0.35 3.49
N PHE A 105 17.86 -0.33 2.49
CA PHE A 105 18.45 -0.38 1.14
C PHE A 105 17.71 0.47 0.10
N ILE A 106 16.41 0.68 0.25
CA ILE A 106 15.58 1.39 -0.73
C ILE A 106 15.07 2.74 -0.24
N GLY A 107 15.47 3.12 1.00
CA GLY A 107 15.12 4.39 1.61
C GLY A 107 13.66 4.47 2.08
N ARG A 108 13.23 5.71 2.33
CA ARG A 108 11.86 5.97 2.81
C ARG A 108 10.84 5.65 1.73
N LYS A 109 9.84 4.88 2.10
CA LYS A 109 8.69 4.53 1.28
C LYS A 109 7.39 4.91 1.95
N VAL A 110 6.47 5.44 1.17
CA VAL A 110 5.06 5.62 1.53
C VAL A 110 4.26 4.63 0.71
N MET A 111 3.59 3.72 1.38
CA MET A 111 2.86 2.62 0.75
C MET A 111 1.40 2.63 1.16
N ILE A 112 0.53 2.36 0.22
CA ILE A 112 -0.88 2.05 0.48
C ILE A 112 -1.07 0.55 0.44
N LEU A 113 -1.45 -0.04 1.57
CA LEU A 113 -1.68 -1.47 1.70
C LEU A 113 -3.16 -1.79 1.53
N ASN A 114 -3.43 -2.82 0.73
CA ASN A 114 -4.73 -3.42 0.58
C ASN A 114 -4.62 -4.89 0.98
N ALA A 115 -5.39 -5.31 1.98
CA ALA A 115 -5.35 -6.67 2.50
C ALA A 115 -6.72 -7.34 2.40
N ARG A 116 -6.74 -8.60 2.00
CA ARG A 116 -7.94 -9.42 1.96
C ARG A 116 -7.66 -10.81 2.52
N ARG A 117 -8.48 -11.22 3.48
CA ARG A 117 -8.47 -12.58 4.00
C ARG A 117 -9.50 -13.41 3.24
N ILE A 118 -9.05 -14.51 2.68
CA ILE A 118 -9.92 -15.51 2.04
C ILE A 118 -10.13 -16.62 3.06
N TYR A 119 -11.37 -16.70 3.53
CA TYR A 119 -11.80 -17.74 4.44
C TYR A 119 -12.22 -18.98 3.68
N ARG A 120 -12.23 -20.04 4.42
CA ARG A 120 -12.91 -21.24 4.07
C ARG A 120 -14.36 -21.13 4.55
N ASP A 121 -15.31 -21.45 3.68
CA ASP A 121 -16.71 -21.61 4.10
C ASP A 121 -16.84 -22.72 5.12
N ASP A 122 -17.75 -22.56 6.10
CA ASP A 122 -18.06 -23.53 7.16
C ASP A 122 -18.56 -24.89 6.64
N THR A 123 -18.73 -25.05 5.33
CA THR A 123 -19.12 -26.29 4.65
C THR A 123 -18.07 -27.39 4.68
N GLY A 124 -16.93 -27.18 5.38
CA GLY A 124 -15.99 -28.27 5.69
C GLY A 124 -15.11 -28.75 4.55
N SER A 125 -15.09 -28.07 3.38
CA SER A 125 -14.23 -28.45 2.27
C SER A 125 -12.74 -28.27 2.62
N LEU A 126 -12.01 -29.39 2.70
CA LEU A 126 -10.57 -29.45 2.99
C LEU A 126 -9.66 -28.95 1.86
N LEU A 127 -10.25 -28.44 0.76
CA LEU A 127 -9.54 -28.25 -0.48
C LEU A 127 -8.55 -27.08 -0.50
N PHE A 128 -8.83 -25.98 0.23
CA PHE A 128 -7.97 -24.79 0.20
C PHE A 128 -7.68 -24.25 1.60
N PRO A 129 -6.42 -24.01 1.96
CA PRO A 129 -6.08 -23.36 3.24
C PRO A 129 -6.52 -21.89 3.24
N PRO A 130 -6.84 -21.30 4.40
CA PRO A 130 -7.06 -19.87 4.51
C PRO A 130 -5.79 -19.10 4.10
N ILE A 131 -5.96 -18.09 3.24
CA ILE A 131 -4.87 -17.24 2.78
C ILE A 131 -5.20 -15.76 2.99
N ILE A 132 -4.15 -14.96 3.08
CA ILE A 132 -4.22 -13.50 3.11
C ILE A 132 -3.53 -12.98 1.86
N LEU A 133 -4.25 -12.17 1.11
CA LEU A 133 -3.73 -11.44 -0.03
C LEU A 133 -3.34 -10.04 0.45
N LEU A 134 -2.11 -9.60 0.18
CA LEU A 134 -1.59 -8.31 0.57
C LEU A 134 -0.96 -7.63 -0.65
N ALA A 135 -1.62 -6.58 -1.15
CA ALA A 135 -1.11 -5.71 -2.20
C ALA A 135 -0.53 -4.43 -1.59
N MET A 136 0.52 -3.91 -2.20
CA MET A 136 1.27 -2.74 -1.73
C MET A 136 1.50 -1.79 -2.90
N GLU A 137 0.89 -0.62 -2.85
CA GLU A 137 1.10 0.43 -3.84
C GLU A 137 2.16 1.41 -3.30
N ASP A 138 3.28 1.56 -4.01
CA ASP A 138 4.30 2.57 -3.69
C ASP A 138 3.84 3.93 -4.22
N VAL A 139 3.43 4.79 -3.32
CA VAL A 139 2.97 6.15 -3.63
C VAL A 139 3.99 7.23 -3.27
N THR A 140 5.24 6.86 -3.03
CA THR A 140 6.31 7.75 -2.54
C THR A 140 6.52 8.94 -3.48
N GLU A 141 6.66 8.69 -4.78
CA GLU A 141 6.85 9.76 -5.77
C GLU A 141 5.60 10.64 -5.89
N MET A 142 4.42 10.03 -5.93
CA MET A 142 3.16 10.76 -6.04
C MET A 142 2.94 11.67 -4.84
N MET A 143 3.23 11.19 -3.62
CA MET A 143 3.14 11.99 -2.40
C MET A 143 4.16 13.14 -2.41
N GLY A 144 5.40 12.90 -2.88
CA GLY A 144 6.40 13.95 -3.04
C GLY A 144 5.97 15.05 -3.99
N VAL A 145 5.38 14.70 -5.13
CA VAL A 145 4.82 15.66 -6.09
C VAL A 145 3.65 16.43 -5.49
N ALA A 146 2.74 15.75 -4.79
CA ALA A 146 1.60 16.39 -4.14
C ALA A 146 2.05 17.40 -3.06
N GLU A 147 3.04 17.04 -2.24
CA GLU A 147 3.61 17.95 -1.24
C GLU A 147 4.32 19.16 -1.87
N MET A 148 5.05 18.94 -2.99
CA MET A 148 5.69 20.04 -3.72
C MET A 148 4.63 20.99 -4.28
N LEU A 149 3.58 20.46 -4.89
CA LEU A 149 2.49 21.28 -5.44
C LEU A 149 1.78 22.07 -4.34
N ALA A 150 1.48 21.46 -3.21
CA ALA A 150 0.85 22.12 -2.07
C ALA A 150 1.72 23.29 -1.54
N ARG A 151 3.05 23.11 -1.45
CA ARG A 151 3.98 24.18 -1.07
C ARG A 151 3.98 25.32 -2.07
N HIS A 152 4.03 25.03 -3.37
CA HIS A 152 3.99 26.05 -4.42
C HIS A 152 2.66 26.83 -4.39
N THR A 153 1.53 26.15 -4.26
CA THR A 153 0.23 26.80 -4.17
C THR A 153 0.18 27.76 -2.98
N LYS A 154 0.65 27.34 -1.81
CA LYS A 154 0.71 28.20 -0.63
C LYS A 154 1.62 29.43 -0.81
N GLN A 155 2.78 29.25 -1.46
CA GLN A 155 3.66 30.38 -1.77
C GLN A 155 2.99 31.36 -2.73
N PHE A 156 2.29 30.83 -3.73
CA PHE A 156 1.57 31.66 -4.71
C PHE A 156 0.45 32.46 -4.05
N GLU A 157 -0.31 31.87 -3.14
CA GLU A 157 -1.34 32.55 -2.37
C GLU A 157 -0.78 33.70 -1.53
N ILE A 158 0.36 33.49 -0.86
CA ILE A 158 1.04 34.54 -0.08
C ILE A 158 1.49 35.70 -0.99
N GLN A 159 2.14 35.39 -2.12
CA GLN A 159 2.58 36.41 -3.06
C GLN A 159 1.42 37.21 -3.65
N MET A 160 0.31 36.53 -3.97
CA MET A 160 -0.89 37.19 -4.48
C MET A 160 -1.51 38.10 -3.42
N ALA A 161 -1.59 37.69 -2.17
CA ALA A 161 -2.09 38.51 -1.07
C ALA A 161 -1.23 39.77 -0.87
N GLU A 162 0.11 39.64 -0.85
CA GLU A 162 1.03 40.79 -0.74
C GLU A 162 0.89 41.74 -1.93
N ARG A 163 0.72 41.19 -3.15
CA ARG A 163 0.55 42.00 -4.35
C ARG A 163 -0.77 42.74 -4.35
N THR A 164 -1.84 42.12 -3.90
CA THR A 164 -3.16 42.73 -3.77
C THR A 164 -3.12 43.88 -2.75
N GLU A 165 -2.52 43.68 -1.59
CA GLU A 165 -2.35 44.72 -0.57
C GLU A 165 -1.58 45.93 -1.10
N LYS A 166 -0.45 45.72 -1.82
CA LYS A 166 0.31 46.80 -2.45
C LYS A 166 -0.51 47.56 -3.48
N LEU A 167 -1.31 46.85 -4.29
CA LEU A 167 -2.19 47.50 -5.26
C LEU A 167 -3.27 48.33 -4.58
N GLU A 168 -3.86 47.90 -3.52
CA GLU A 168 -4.85 48.65 -2.76
C GLU A 168 -4.26 49.91 -2.15
N ILE A 169 -3.02 49.85 -1.63
CA ILE A 169 -2.31 51.02 -1.11
C ILE A 169 -2.07 52.02 -2.25
N ASN A 170 -1.56 51.59 -3.39
CA ASN A 170 -1.31 52.45 -4.55
C ASN A 170 -2.60 53.11 -5.07
N ILE A 171 -3.71 52.37 -5.11
CA ILE A 171 -5.02 52.92 -5.52
C ILE A 171 -5.42 54.05 -4.58
N LYS A 172 -5.35 53.84 -3.26
CA LYS A 172 -5.68 54.88 -2.24
C LYS A 172 -4.80 56.14 -2.38
N GLU A 173 -3.50 55.95 -2.66
CA GLU A 173 -2.59 57.07 -2.88
C GLU A 173 -2.95 57.84 -4.16
N LEU A 174 -3.24 57.17 -5.26
CA LEU A 174 -3.64 57.81 -6.51
C LEU A 174 -4.98 58.54 -6.38
N GLU A 175 -5.95 57.99 -5.69
CA GLU A 175 -7.23 58.63 -5.39
C GLU A 175 -7.02 59.92 -4.56
N ALA A 176 -6.13 59.88 -3.57
CA ALA A 176 -5.82 61.05 -2.76
C ALA A 176 -5.12 62.15 -3.60
N GLN A 177 -4.23 61.77 -4.53
CA GLN A 177 -3.59 62.72 -5.43
C GLN A 177 -4.61 63.34 -6.39
N LEU A 178 -5.50 62.58 -6.98
CA LEU A 178 -6.58 63.06 -7.82
C LEU A 178 -7.49 64.06 -7.09
N HIS A 179 -7.82 63.77 -5.84
CA HIS A 179 -8.64 64.66 -5.04
C HIS A 179 -7.94 66.00 -4.72
N ARG A 180 -6.61 66.00 -4.53
CA ARG A 180 -5.81 67.23 -4.31
C ARG A 180 -5.73 68.04 -5.59
N LEU A 181 -5.63 67.44 -6.77
CA LEU A 181 -5.59 68.16 -8.04
C LEU A 181 -6.94 68.83 -8.35
N LYS A 182 -8.06 68.15 -8.17
CA LYS A 182 -9.42 68.68 -8.36
C LYS A 182 -9.79 69.84 -7.43
N ARG A 183 -9.10 70.02 -6.30
CA ARG A 183 -9.30 71.16 -5.39
C ARG A 183 -8.47 72.36 -5.74
N LYS A 184 -7.56 72.30 -6.72
CA LYS A 184 -6.70 73.40 -7.14
C LYS A 184 -7.16 74.11 -8.43
N GLU A 185 -8.20 73.55 -9.06
CA GLU A 185 -8.98 74.19 -10.11
C GLU A 185 -10.19 74.92 -9.50
#